data_2ca8456268f98e82d61d229f5f6b4613
#
_entry.id   2ca8456268f98e82d61d229f5f6b4613
#
_cell.length_a   1.000
_cell.length_b   1.000
_cell.length_c   1.000
_cell.angle_alpha   90.00
_cell.angle_beta   90.00
_cell.angle_gamma   90.00
#
_symmetry.space_group_name_H-M   'P 1'
#
loop_
_entity.id
_entity.type
_entity.pdbx_description
1 polymer ?
#
loop_
_entity_poly.entity_id
_entity_poly.type
_entity_poly.pdbx_seq_one_letter_code
_entity_poly.pdbx_strand_id
1 'polypeptide(L)'
;MEAVTYSAPAKVILCGEHFVVYGGKAVACAIPKRAYATVSSRSDGLLMIESRDAKISATWNGDRVVKSSDQRTPLRLRPLKLMIDQISEKYGAKGFNITIQSQIPRGMGLGSSASVSLATASACLAVLGHEPSTNELLDLASIAESEIHFRSSGVDLAATLTGGVISYIRGMTPRRIPTQGMFDIILIKAEKARKTGTIVRQVSILREQFINIFERLKTVNDEVATEMEIALQNMRFERIGSLFTVQHNLLKTIGVSNRSLDEAVERALDAGALGAKLTGAGGGG
;
A
#
# COMPACT_ATOMS: atom_id res chain seq x y z
N MET A 1 -29.31 -9.89 -8.51
CA MET A 1 -28.84 -8.49 -8.76
C MET A 1 -27.52 -8.58 -9.52
N GLU A 2 -27.30 -7.63 -10.42
CA GLU A 2 -26.12 -7.59 -11.29
C GLU A 2 -24.85 -7.41 -10.44
N ALA A 3 -23.78 -8.12 -10.82
CA ALA A 3 -22.52 -8.01 -10.13
C ALA A 3 -21.72 -6.82 -10.67
N VAL A 4 -21.10 -6.05 -9.80
CA VAL A 4 -20.29 -4.88 -10.15
C VAL A 4 -18.83 -5.17 -9.89
N THR A 5 -17.95 -4.76 -10.81
CA THR A 5 -16.49 -4.94 -10.67
C THR A 5 -15.80 -3.59 -10.64
N TYR A 6 -15.00 -3.37 -9.59
CA TYR A 6 -14.09 -2.24 -9.46
C TYR A 6 -12.65 -2.71 -9.32
N SER A 7 -11.72 -1.83 -9.65
CA SER A 7 -10.30 -2.14 -9.52
C SER A 7 -9.50 -0.95 -9.02
N ALA A 8 -8.43 -1.23 -8.29
CA ALA A 8 -7.50 -0.22 -7.81
C ALA A 8 -6.05 -0.61 -8.14
N PRO A 9 -5.17 0.36 -8.50
CA PRO A 9 -3.79 0.09 -8.88
C PRO A 9 -2.94 -0.26 -7.66
N ALA A 10 -1.81 -0.94 -7.90
CA ALA A 10 -0.71 -1.03 -6.96
C ALA A 10 0.05 0.31 -6.88
N LYS A 11 0.96 0.41 -5.92
CA LYS A 11 1.86 1.56 -5.78
C LYS A 11 3.30 1.13 -5.53
N VAL A 12 4.22 2.04 -5.80
CA VAL A 12 5.62 1.96 -5.36
C VAL A 12 6.00 3.27 -4.67
N ILE A 13 6.81 3.21 -3.61
CA ILE A 13 7.35 4.41 -2.96
C ILE A 13 8.68 4.73 -3.62
N LEU A 14 8.80 5.93 -4.16
CA LEU A 14 10.03 6.43 -4.80
C LEU A 14 11.01 7.00 -3.77
N CYS A 15 10.49 7.67 -2.73
CA CYS A 15 11.27 8.08 -1.55
C CYS A 15 10.32 8.35 -0.37
N GLY A 16 10.86 8.37 0.85
CA GLY A 16 10.12 8.73 2.06
C GLY A 16 9.62 7.55 2.89
N GLU A 17 10.01 6.30 2.56
CA GLU A 17 9.68 5.13 3.36
C GLU A 17 10.10 5.35 4.82
N HIS A 18 9.33 4.85 5.76
CA HIS A 18 9.45 5.04 7.21
C HIS A 18 9.33 6.48 7.70
N PHE A 19 10.01 7.46 7.07
CA PHE A 19 9.95 8.85 7.49
C PHE A 19 8.53 9.43 7.39
N VAL A 20 7.74 8.98 6.40
CA VAL A 20 6.33 9.36 6.22
C VAL A 20 5.45 8.98 7.41
N VAL A 21 5.78 7.91 8.15
CA VAL A 21 5.06 7.50 9.38
C VAL A 21 5.19 8.58 10.47
N TYR A 22 6.28 9.34 10.44
CA TYR A 22 6.64 10.38 11.40
C TYR A 22 6.49 11.81 10.85
N GLY A 23 5.65 11.96 9.81
CA GLY A 23 5.34 13.27 9.21
C GLY A 23 6.36 13.78 8.19
N GLY A 24 7.32 12.95 7.79
CA GLY A 24 8.20 13.24 6.67
C GLY A 24 7.46 13.15 5.33
N LYS A 25 8.02 13.80 4.30
CA LYS A 25 7.49 13.79 2.95
C LYS A 25 7.82 12.47 2.25
N ALA A 26 6.86 11.93 1.51
CA ALA A 26 7.06 10.79 0.62
C ALA A 26 6.63 11.12 -0.82
N VAL A 27 7.30 10.53 -1.79
CA VAL A 27 6.87 10.50 -3.19
C VAL A 27 6.54 9.07 -3.54
N ALA A 28 5.34 8.83 -4.06
CA ALA A 28 4.87 7.51 -4.44
C ALA A 28 4.23 7.53 -5.84
N CYS A 29 4.24 6.41 -6.51
CA CYS A 29 3.69 6.24 -7.85
C CYS A 29 2.73 5.07 -7.90
N ALA A 30 1.54 5.26 -8.48
CA ALA A 30 0.66 4.17 -8.85
C ALA A 30 1.25 3.43 -10.07
N ILE A 31 1.19 2.10 -10.06
CA ILE A 31 1.71 1.26 -11.14
C ILE A 31 0.61 0.38 -11.75
N PRO A 32 0.73 -0.05 -13.02
CA PRO A 32 -0.35 -0.71 -13.77
C PRO A 32 -0.62 -2.18 -13.38
N LYS A 33 -0.28 -2.60 -12.16
CA LYS A 33 -0.73 -3.84 -11.55
C LYS A 33 -1.96 -3.55 -10.69
N ARG A 34 -3.04 -4.30 -10.86
CA ARG A 34 -4.32 -3.97 -10.22
C ARG A 34 -4.86 -5.11 -9.37
N ALA A 35 -5.61 -4.75 -8.33
CA ALA A 35 -6.53 -5.63 -7.64
C ALA A 35 -7.96 -5.32 -8.13
N TYR A 36 -8.75 -6.37 -8.31
CA TYR A 36 -10.14 -6.32 -8.76
C TYR A 36 -11.02 -6.92 -7.66
N ALA A 37 -12.16 -6.29 -7.42
CA ALA A 37 -13.21 -6.81 -6.57
C ALA A 37 -14.52 -6.84 -7.35
N THR A 38 -15.11 -8.02 -7.47
CA THR A 38 -16.45 -8.22 -8.05
C THR A 38 -17.40 -8.49 -6.91
N VAL A 39 -18.44 -7.67 -6.80
CA VAL A 39 -19.41 -7.69 -5.69
C VAL A 39 -20.81 -7.82 -6.23
N SER A 40 -21.63 -8.67 -5.61
CA SER A 40 -23.10 -8.69 -5.74
C SER A 40 -23.73 -8.68 -4.35
N SER A 41 -24.87 -8.01 -4.22
CA SER A 41 -25.62 -7.98 -2.96
C SER A 41 -26.37 -9.28 -2.73
N ARG A 42 -26.64 -9.61 -1.47
CA ARG A 42 -27.39 -10.78 -0.99
C ARG A 42 -28.56 -10.35 -0.11
N SER A 43 -29.65 -11.14 -0.14
CA SER A 43 -30.84 -10.92 0.70
C SER A 43 -30.90 -11.82 1.93
N ASP A 44 -30.00 -12.83 2.03
CA ASP A 44 -30.00 -13.87 3.06
C ASP A 44 -29.15 -13.56 4.30
N GLY A 45 -28.56 -12.35 4.37
CA GLY A 45 -27.76 -11.92 5.51
C GLY A 45 -26.33 -12.46 5.54
N LEU A 46 -25.89 -13.16 4.51
CA LEU A 46 -24.55 -13.75 4.50
C LEU A 46 -23.53 -12.82 3.84
N LEU A 47 -22.32 -12.78 4.41
CA LEU A 47 -21.14 -12.19 3.78
C LEU A 47 -20.23 -13.34 3.33
N MET A 48 -19.99 -13.43 2.02
CA MET A 48 -19.01 -14.35 1.44
C MET A 48 -17.87 -13.53 0.82
N ILE A 49 -16.63 -13.87 1.21
CA ILE A 49 -15.41 -13.30 0.60
C ILE A 49 -14.55 -14.44 0.08
N GLU A 50 -14.21 -14.39 -1.22
CA GLU A 50 -13.29 -15.27 -1.89
C GLU A 50 -12.11 -14.49 -2.44
N SER A 51 -10.88 -14.92 -2.18
CA SER A 51 -9.67 -14.44 -2.84
C SER A 51 -9.10 -15.57 -3.72
N ARG A 52 -9.25 -15.41 -5.04
CA ARG A 52 -8.84 -16.44 -6.01
C ARG A 52 -7.34 -16.69 -6.00
N ASP A 53 -6.54 -15.64 -5.98
CA ASP A 53 -5.07 -15.73 -5.99
C ASP A 53 -4.52 -16.32 -4.69
N ALA A 54 -5.22 -16.10 -3.58
CA ALA A 54 -4.89 -16.68 -2.29
C ALA A 54 -5.40 -18.08 -2.11
N LYS A 55 -6.37 -18.50 -2.96
CA LYS A 55 -7.12 -19.76 -2.82
C LYS A 55 -7.76 -19.89 -1.43
N ILE A 56 -8.33 -18.79 -0.93
CA ILE A 56 -9.01 -18.74 0.37
C ILE A 56 -10.41 -18.18 0.21
N SER A 57 -11.35 -18.70 1.00
CA SER A 57 -12.71 -18.17 1.10
C SER A 57 -13.27 -18.37 2.49
N ALA A 58 -14.12 -17.45 2.91
CA ALA A 58 -14.89 -17.60 4.13
C ALA A 58 -16.28 -16.97 3.97
N THR A 59 -17.24 -17.51 4.69
CA THR A 59 -18.63 -17.04 4.76
C THR A 59 -19.00 -16.79 6.20
N TRP A 60 -19.61 -15.65 6.46
CA TRP A 60 -20.11 -15.26 7.77
C TRP A 60 -21.63 -15.03 7.76
N ASN A 61 -22.24 -15.29 8.92
CA ASN A 61 -23.57 -14.80 9.30
C ASN A 61 -23.37 -13.92 10.53
N GLY A 62 -23.41 -12.59 10.37
CA GLY A 62 -22.93 -11.68 11.38
C GLY A 62 -21.46 -11.96 11.73
N ASP A 63 -21.16 -12.22 13.01
CA ASP A 63 -19.81 -12.55 13.47
C ASP A 63 -19.49 -14.05 13.42
N ARG A 64 -20.51 -14.89 13.19
CA ARG A 64 -20.34 -16.34 13.13
C ARG A 64 -19.78 -16.78 11.78
N VAL A 65 -18.63 -17.48 11.80
CA VAL A 65 -18.10 -18.15 10.61
C VAL A 65 -18.97 -19.37 10.30
N VAL A 66 -19.59 -19.39 9.11
CA VAL A 66 -20.43 -20.50 8.62
C VAL A 66 -19.59 -21.49 7.83
N LYS A 67 -18.67 -20.98 7.01
CA LYS A 67 -17.79 -21.79 6.15
C LYS A 67 -16.43 -21.10 5.99
N SER A 68 -15.36 -21.88 5.89
CA SER A 68 -14.01 -21.36 5.67
C SER A 68 -13.13 -22.39 4.97
N SER A 69 -12.18 -21.94 4.14
CA SER A 69 -11.19 -22.79 3.49
C SER A 69 -10.26 -23.47 4.47
N ASP A 70 -9.89 -22.78 5.55
CA ASP A 70 -9.08 -23.25 6.67
C ASP A 70 -9.34 -22.43 7.93
N GLN A 71 -8.80 -22.88 9.08
CA GLN A 71 -9.01 -22.22 10.38
C GLN A 71 -8.41 -20.81 10.48
N ARG A 72 -7.42 -20.46 9.65
CA ARG A 72 -6.75 -19.14 9.66
C ARG A 72 -7.37 -18.15 8.68
N THR A 73 -8.15 -18.63 7.73
CA THR A 73 -8.76 -17.78 6.68
C THR A 73 -9.66 -16.69 7.25
N PRO A 74 -10.54 -16.92 8.24
CA PRO A 74 -11.35 -15.85 8.82
C PRO A 74 -10.50 -14.72 9.40
N LEU A 75 -9.41 -15.04 10.09
CA LEU A 75 -8.49 -14.05 10.64
C LEU A 75 -7.78 -13.26 9.52
N ARG A 76 -7.41 -13.92 8.43
CA ARG A 76 -6.75 -13.26 7.28
C ARG A 76 -7.68 -12.31 6.53
N LEU A 77 -8.97 -12.61 6.47
CA LEU A 77 -9.99 -11.80 5.79
C LEU A 77 -10.69 -10.82 6.73
N ARG A 78 -10.43 -10.87 8.05
CA ARG A 78 -11.02 -10.00 9.06
C ARG A 78 -10.90 -8.52 8.73
N PRO A 79 -9.75 -7.99 8.26
CA PRO A 79 -9.64 -6.57 7.92
C PRO A 79 -10.69 -6.12 6.89
N LEU A 80 -10.90 -6.92 5.84
CA LEU A 80 -11.94 -6.65 4.84
C LEU A 80 -13.34 -6.80 5.43
N LYS A 81 -13.57 -7.85 6.25
CA LYS A 81 -14.87 -8.05 6.91
C LYS A 81 -15.26 -6.82 7.72
N LEU A 82 -14.38 -6.28 8.57
CA LEU A 82 -14.67 -5.11 9.39
C LEU A 82 -15.03 -3.88 8.55
N MET A 83 -14.33 -3.63 7.46
CA MET A 83 -14.66 -2.56 6.52
C MET A 83 -16.05 -2.79 5.88
N ILE A 84 -16.37 -4.02 5.48
CA ILE A 84 -17.65 -4.36 4.85
C ILE A 84 -18.80 -4.30 5.85
N ASP A 85 -18.58 -4.71 7.09
CA ASP A 85 -19.57 -4.58 8.17
C ASP A 85 -19.95 -3.12 8.39
N GLN A 86 -18.97 -2.20 8.39
CA GLN A 86 -19.21 -0.77 8.49
C GLN A 86 -20.02 -0.23 7.29
N ILE A 87 -19.73 -0.72 6.06
CA ILE A 87 -20.53 -0.38 4.87
C ILE A 87 -21.97 -0.91 5.04
N SER A 88 -22.11 -2.16 5.48
CA SER A 88 -23.42 -2.80 5.68
C SER A 88 -24.26 -2.08 6.70
N GLU A 89 -23.68 -1.68 7.82
CA GLU A 89 -24.34 -0.92 8.88
C GLU A 89 -24.76 0.47 8.38
N LYS A 90 -23.86 1.20 7.74
CA LYS A 90 -24.10 2.57 7.27
C LYS A 90 -25.15 2.66 6.15
N TYR A 91 -25.17 1.67 5.22
CA TYR A 91 -26.01 1.72 4.02
C TYR A 91 -27.13 0.66 4.02
N GLY A 92 -27.34 -0.06 5.11
CA GLY A 92 -28.44 -1.01 5.27
C GLY A 92 -28.31 -2.27 4.40
N ALA A 93 -27.09 -2.68 4.01
CA ALA A 93 -26.87 -3.86 3.22
C ALA A 93 -27.09 -5.13 4.07
N LYS A 94 -27.83 -6.11 3.53
CA LYS A 94 -28.06 -7.39 4.23
C LYS A 94 -26.87 -8.34 4.13
N GLY A 95 -26.15 -8.34 2.99
CA GLY A 95 -25.00 -9.19 2.77
C GLY A 95 -24.41 -9.02 1.37
N PHE A 96 -23.24 -9.66 1.15
CA PHE A 96 -22.51 -9.58 -0.12
C PHE A 96 -21.88 -10.90 -0.51
N ASN A 97 -21.79 -11.16 -1.82
CA ASN A 97 -20.79 -12.04 -2.42
C ASN A 97 -19.66 -11.19 -2.98
N ILE A 98 -18.45 -11.48 -2.55
CA ILE A 98 -17.25 -10.72 -2.94
C ILE A 98 -16.20 -11.69 -3.48
N THR A 99 -15.78 -11.47 -4.72
CA THR A 99 -14.66 -12.19 -5.34
C THR A 99 -13.53 -11.22 -5.61
N ILE A 100 -12.35 -11.53 -5.07
CA ILE A 100 -11.12 -10.73 -5.21
C ILE A 100 -10.16 -11.46 -6.14
N GLN A 101 -9.60 -10.73 -7.11
CA GLN A 101 -8.53 -11.16 -7.98
C GLN A 101 -7.45 -10.09 -8.04
N SER A 102 -6.18 -10.46 -7.84
CA SER A 102 -5.09 -9.51 -7.76
C SER A 102 -3.93 -9.89 -8.68
N GLN A 103 -3.46 -8.91 -9.47
CA GLN A 103 -2.22 -9.01 -10.25
C GLN A 103 -0.99 -8.59 -9.44
N ILE A 104 -1.20 -8.12 -8.19
CA ILE A 104 -0.16 -7.53 -7.36
C ILE A 104 0.58 -8.64 -6.62
N PRO A 105 1.89 -8.82 -6.82
CA PRO A 105 2.67 -9.80 -6.09
C PRO A 105 2.63 -9.55 -4.58
N ARG A 106 2.42 -10.62 -3.81
CA ARG A 106 2.35 -10.52 -2.35
C ARG A 106 3.73 -10.35 -1.72
N GLY A 107 3.78 -9.56 -0.66
CA GLY A 107 4.99 -9.39 0.16
C GLY A 107 6.07 -8.50 -0.44
N MET A 108 5.80 -7.81 -1.54
CA MET A 108 6.75 -6.90 -2.20
C MET A 108 6.57 -5.42 -1.83
N GLY A 109 5.77 -5.10 -0.80
CA GLY A 109 5.56 -3.71 -0.40
C GLY A 109 4.80 -2.83 -1.40
N LEU A 110 4.08 -3.45 -2.36
CA LEU A 110 3.42 -2.75 -3.47
C LEU A 110 1.99 -2.29 -3.17
N GLY A 111 1.58 -2.21 -1.90
CA GLY A 111 0.27 -1.71 -1.50
C GLY A 111 -0.90 -2.63 -1.86
N SER A 112 -0.68 -3.97 -1.92
CA SER A 112 -1.72 -4.94 -2.29
C SER A 112 -2.95 -4.85 -1.38
N SER A 113 -2.78 -4.62 -0.08
CA SER A 113 -3.86 -4.44 0.89
C SER A 113 -4.71 -3.22 0.56
N ALA A 114 -4.08 -2.06 0.40
CA ALA A 114 -4.75 -0.81 0.04
C ALA A 114 -5.54 -0.94 -1.26
N SER A 115 -4.94 -1.58 -2.29
CA SER A 115 -5.60 -1.80 -3.57
C SER A 115 -6.83 -2.70 -3.44
N VAL A 116 -6.73 -3.79 -2.67
CA VAL A 116 -7.85 -4.72 -2.42
C VAL A 116 -8.96 -4.01 -1.62
N SER A 117 -8.61 -3.28 -0.56
CA SER A 117 -9.58 -2.56 0.28
C SER A 117 -10.33 -1.50 -0.52
N LEU A 118 -9.62 -0.68 -1.31
CA LEU A 118 -10.25 0.36 -2.13
C LEU A 118 -11.14 -0.23 -3.22
N ALA A 119 -10.68 -1.26 -3.95
CA ALA A 119 -11.49 -1.93 -4.97
C ALA A 119 -12.76 -2.55 -4.35
N THR A 120 -12.63 -3.18 -3.16
CA THR A 120 -13.78 -3.80 -2.47
C THR A 120 -14.76 -2.76 -1.97
N ALA A 121 -14.29 -1.68 -1.31
CA ALA A 121 -15.16 -0.61 -0.84
C ALA A 121 -15.93 0.04 -2.00
N SER A 122 -15.24 0.40 -3.10
CA SER A 122 -15.86 0.97 -4.28
C SER A 122 -16.93 0.06 -4.88
N ALA A 123 -16.65 -1.24 -5.00
CA ALA A 123 -17.60 -2.19 -5.56
C ALA A 123 -18.82 -2.44 -4.63
N CYS A 124 -18.62 -2.50 -3.31
CA CYS A 124 -19.71 -2.63 -2.34
C CYS A 124 -20.65 -1.41 -2.37
N LEU A 125 -20.08 -0.22 -2.44
CA LEU A 125 -20.89 1.02 -2.50
C LEU A 125 -21.63 1.13 -3.84
N ALA A 126 -20.97 0.82 -4.95
CA ALA A 126 -21.57 0.86 -6.28
C ALA A 126 -22.75 -0.11 -6.44
N VAL A 127 -22.66 -1.35 -5.88
CA VAL A 127 -23.76 -2.33 -5.95
C VAL A 127 -24.97 -1.88 -5.11
N LEU A 128 -24.77 -0.95 -4.16
CA LEU A 128 -25.82 -0.30 -3.38
C LEU A 128 -26.36 0.98 -4.05
N GLY A 129 -25.83 1.34 -5.23
CA GLY A 129 -26.22 2.56 -5.95
C GLY A 129 -25.63 3.85 -5.35
N HIS A 130 -24.56 3.73 -4.55
CA HIS A 130 -23.92 4.87 -3.89
C HIS A 130 -22.60 5.24 -4.58
N GLU A 131 -22.43 6.53 -4.89
CA GLU A 131 -21.19 7.10 -5.41
C GLU A 131 -20.39 7.75 -4.26
N PRO A 132 -19.32 7.10 -3.78
CA PRO A 132 -18.58 7.61 -2.64
C PRO A 132 -17.69 8.80 -3.01
N SER A 133 -17.51 9.73 -2.07
CA SER A 133 -16.45 10.72 -2.15
C SER A 133 -15.08 10.08 -1.92
N THR A 134 -14.02 10.77 -2.36
CA THR A 134 -12.62 10.36 -2.10
C THR A 134 -12.34 10.15 -0.61
N ASN A 135 -12.81 11.07 0.24
CA ASN A 135 -12.62 10.99 1.69
C ASN A 135 -13.34 9.77 2.28
N GLU A 136 -14.55 9.50 1.85
CA GLU A 136 -15.30 8.32 2.31
C GLU A 136 -14.61 7.01 1.95
N LEU A 137 -14.06 6.88 0.74
CA LEU A 137 -13.26 5.71 0.35
C LEU A 137 -12.00 5.56 1.20
N LEU A 138 -11.31 6.68 1.51
CA LEU A 138 -10.16 6.69 2.39
C LEU A 138 -10.52 6.23 3.80
N ASP A 139 -11.60 6.76 4.38
CA ASP A 139 -12.05 6.42 5.73
C ASP A 139 -12.39 4.92 5.82
N LEU A 140 -13.18 4.41 4.88
CA LEU A 140 -13.55 2.99 4.84
C LEU A 140 -12.32 2.08 4.65
N ALA A 141 -11.47 2.36 3.68
CA ALA A 141 -10.28 1.55 3.44
C ALA A 141 -9.27 1.61 4.59
N SER A 142 -9.24 2.71 5.35
CA SER A 142 -8.40 2.87 6.54
C SER A 142 -8.78 1.92 7.67
N ILE A 143 -10.04 1.48 7.75
CA ILE A 143 -10.47 0.45 8.71
C ILE A 143 -9.71 -0.85 8.47
N ALA A 144 -9.65 -1.31 7.21
CA ALA A 144 -8.92 -2.52 6.86
C ALA A 144 -7.40 -2.37 7.05
N GLU A 145 -6.83 -1.21 6.70
CA GLU A 145 -5.40 -0.94 6.85
C GLU A 145 -4.95 -0.87 8.31
N SER A 146 -5.77 -0.32 9.21
CA SER A 146 -5.46 -0.22 10.65
C SER A 146 -5.38 -1.59 11.33
N GLU A 147 -6.16 -2.57 10.88
CA GLU A 147 -6.10 -3.96 11.37
C GLU A 147 -4.84 -4.69 10.90
N ILE A 148 -4.28 -4.30 9.75
CA ILE A 148 -3.08 -4.94 9.18
C ILE A 148 -1.80 -4.30 9.69
N HIS A 149 -1.81 -2.98 9.86
CA HIS A 149 -0.63 -2.19 10.18
C HIS A 149 -0.79 -1.38 11.46
N PHE A 150 -0.05 -1.72 12.49
CA PHE A 150 -0.05 -1.04 13.81
C PHE A 150 0.18 0.49 13.71
N ARG A 151 0.90 0.97 12.68
CA ARG A 151 1.10 2.39 12.34
C ARG A 151 1.08 2.54 10.82
N SER A 152 -0.12 2.64 10.24
CA SER A 152 -0.25 2.95 8.83
C SER A 152 0.22 4.39 8.56
N SER A 153 1.03 4.58 7.51
CA SER A 153 1.41 5.92 7.05
C SER A 153 0.32 6.60 6.24
N GLY A 154 -0.62 5.83 5.68
CA GLY A 154 -1.63 6.31 4.74
C GLY A 154 -1.14 6.47 3.30
N VAL A 155 0.19 6.41 3.04
CA VAL A 155 0.76 6.63 1.69
C VAL A 155 0.26 5.60 0.67
N ASP A 156 0.00 4.36 1.10
CA ASP A 156 -0.48 3.28 0.24
C ASP A 156 -1.88 3.59 -0.30
N LEU A 157 -2.80 3.96 0.59
CA LEU A 157 -4.15 4.38 0.21
C LEU A 157 -4.13 5.67 -0.62
N ALA A 158 -3.33 6.67 -0.19
CA ALA A 158 -3.20 7.94 -0.89
C ALA A 158 -2.73 7.73 -2.34
N ALA A 159 -1.66 6.95 -2.56
CA ALA A 159 -1.12 6.70 -3.89
C ALA A 159 -2.07 5.87 -4.76
N THR A 160 -2.68 4.83 -4.20
CA THR A 160 -3.62 3.96 -4.91
C THR A 160 -4.88 4.72 -5.34
N LEU A 161 -5.43 5.57 -4.48
CA LEU A 161 -6.67 6.29 -4.76
C LEU A 161 -6.45 7.47 -5.71
N THR A 162 -5.38 8.25 -5.49
CA THR A 162 -5.07 9.43 -6.31
C THR A 162 -4.59 9.04 -7.71
N GLY A 163 -3.82 7.95 -7.82
CA GLY A 163 -3.19 7.51 -9.07
C GLY A 163 -2.07 8.45 -9.55
N GLY A 164 -1.30 8.01 -10.56
CA GLY A 164 -0.15 8.76 -11.07
C GLY A 164 0.97 8.87 -10.03
N VAL A 165 1.77 9.94 -10.11
CA VAL A 165 2.82 10.24 -9.14
C VAL A 165 2.29 11.25 -8.14
N ILE A 166 2.51 11.01 -6.85
CA ILE A 166 2.05 11.88 -5.77
C ILE A 166 3.16 12.26 -4.81
N SER A 167 3.04 13.45 -4.26
CA SER A 167 3.70 13.90 -3.04
C SER A 167 2.73 13.77 -1.88
N TYR A 168 3.19 13.23 -0.76
CA TYR A 168 2.34 12.95 0.39
C TYR A 168 3.05 13.21 1.71
N ILE A 169 2.34 13.83 2.63
CA ILE A 169 2.70 13.95 4.05
C ILE A 169 1.53 13.38 4.84
N ARG A 170 1.81 12.58 5.86
CA ARG A 170 0.78 11.93 6.66
C ARG A 170 -0.24 12.92 7.22
N GLY A 171 -1.53 12.61 7.00
CA GLY A 171 -2.65 13.47 7.44
C GLY A 171 -2.94 14.67 6.53
N MET A 172 -2.20 14.84 5.45
CA MET A 172 -2.46 15.87 4.45
C MET A 172 -3.06 15.28 3.18
N THR A 173 -3.78 16.10 2.42
CA THR A 173 -4.27 15.73 1.09
C THR A 173 -3.09 15.47 0.15
N PRO A 174 -3.05 14.31 -0.54
CA PRO A 174 -2.00 14.00 -1.49
C PRO A 174 -2.02 14.98 -2.66
N ARG A 175 -0.85 15.45 -3.07
CA ARG A 175 -0.70 16.35 -4.21
C ARG A 175 -0.14 15.57 -5.40
N ARG A 176 -0.82 15.61 -6.55
CA ARG A 176 -0.28 15.05 -7.80
C ARG A 176 0.95 15.82 -8.25
N ILE A 177 1.96 15.08 -8.68
CA ILE A 177 3.15 15.61 -9.36
C ILE A 177 2.91 15.43 -10.86
N PRO A 178 2.78 16.52 -11.64
CA PRO A 178 2.66 16.39 -13.09
C PRO A 178 3.98 15.86 -13.67
N THR A 179 3.92 14.81 -14.48
CA THR A 179 5.06 14.26 -15.21
C THR A 179 4.81 14.44 -16.71
N GLN A 180 5.84 14.78 -17.48
CA GLN A 180 5.72 15.03 -18.93
C GLN A 180 5.67 13.73 -19.77
N GLY A 181 5.67 12.56 -19.11
CA GLY A 181 5.66 11.27 -19.79
C GLY A 181 5.64 10.12 -18.79
N MET A 182 5.86 8.92 -19.31
CA MET A 182 6.05 7.70 -18.52
C MET A 182 7.53 7.42 -18.31
N PHE A 183 7.86 6.74 -17.24
CA PHE A 183 9.20 6.23 -16.97
C PHE A 183 9.12 4.78 -16.50
N ASP A 184 10.15 4.02 -16.81
CA ASP A 184 10.20 2.60 -16.47
C ASP A 184 10.78 2.41 -15.07
N ILE A 185 10.10 1.55 -14.28
CA ILE A 185 10.57 1.09 -12.99
C ILE A 185 10.67 -0.43 -13.04
N ILE A 186 11.85 -0.97 -12.78
CA ILE A 186 12.07 -2.40 -12.64
C ILE A 186 11.92 -2.77 -11.16
N LEU A 187 10.99 -3.67 -10.86
CA LEU A 187 10.78 -4.20 -9.52
C LEU A 187 11.50 -5.55 -9.37
N ILE A 188 12.47 -5.60 -8.49
CA ILE A 188 13.26 -6.79 -8.21
C ILE A 188 12.79 -7.37 -6.88
N LYS A 189 12.40 -8.64 -6.88
CA LYS A 189 12.06 -9.35 -5.65
C LYS A 189 13.33 -9.87 -5.00
N ALA A 190 13.63 -9.36 -3.80
CA ALA A 190 14.71 -9.89 -2.97
C ALA A 190 14.28 -11.14 -2.18
N GLU A 191 15.23 -11.97 -1.76
CA GLU A 191 14.94 -13.17 -0.99
C GLU A 191 14.53 -12.84 0.45
N LYS A 192 13.59 -13.63 0.99
CA LYS A 192 13.10 -13.66 2.39
C LYS A 192 12.71 -12.30 3.01
N ALA A 193 11.43 -11.98 2.93
CA ALA A 193 10.85 -10.87 3.67
C ALA A 193 10.80 -11.14 5.20
N ARG A 194 11.24 -10.18 6.02
CA ARG A 194 10.87 -10.09 7.43
C ARG A 194 9.44 -9.54 7.57
N LYS A 195 8.77 -9.84 8.68
CA LYS A 195 7.43 -9.27 8.94
C LYS A 195 7.52 -7.75 9.03
N THR A 196 6.76 -7.04 8.21
CA THR A 196 6.67 -5.56 8.17
C THR A 196 6.58 -4.93 9.56
N GLY A 197 5.69 -5.46 10.42
CA GLY A 197 5.52 -4.93 11.78
C GLY A 197 6.77 -4.98 12.65
N THR A 198 7.65 -5.97 12.47
CA THR A 198 8.94 -6.04 13.18
C THR A 198 9.86 -4.90 12.79
N ILE A 199 9.96 -4.62 11.47
CA ILE A 199 10.82 -3.54 10.96
C ILE A 199 10.30 -2.17 11.42
N VAL A 200 9.01 -1.91 11.30
CA VAL A 200 8.38 -0.66 11.77
C VAL A 200 8.64 -0.44 13.26
N ARG A 201 8.55 -1.50 14.08
CA ARG A 201 8.85 -1.42 15.52
C ARG A 201 10.33 -1.12 15.77
N GLN A 202 11.26 -1.71 15.02
CA GLN A 202 12.69 -1.42 15.13
C GLN A 202 12.99 0.05 14.86
N VAL A 203 12.40 0.64 13.82
CA VAL A 203 12.54 2.07 13.51
C VAL A 203 11.95 2.95 14.62
N SER A 204 10.81 2.55 15.24
CA SER A 204 10.24 3.28 16.37
C SER A 204 11.21 3.32 17.57
N ILE A 205 11.83 2.18 17.90
CA ILE A 205 12.81 2.10 18.98
C ILE A 205 14.04 2.96 18.67
N LEU A 206 14.58 2.87 17.45
CA LEU A 206 15.71 3.70 17.03
C LEU A 206 15.39 5.20 17.12
N ARG A 207 14.20 5.60 16.69
CA ARG A 207 13.76 7.01 16.81
C ARG A 207 13.66 7.45 18.27
N GLU A 208 13.12 6.61 19.16
CA GLU A 208 13.00 6.92 20.59
C GLU A 208 14.39 7.08 21.24
N GLN A 209 15.34 6.23 20.87
CA GLN A 209 16.72 6.28 21.39
C GLN A 209 17.53 7.48 20.86
N PHE A 210 17.31 7.86 19.60
CA PHE A 210 18.13 8.86 18.89
C PHE A 210 17.27 9.93 18.22
N ILE A 211 16.33 10.52 18.97
CA ILE A 211 15.31 11.43 18.44
C ILE A 211 15.91 12.58 17.59
N ASN A 212 16.95 13.23 18.10
CA ASN A 212 17.57 14.37 17.40
C ASN A 212 18.26 13.95 16.09
N ILE A 213 18.88 12.78 16.06
CA ILE A 213 19.51 12.22 14.84
C ILE A 213 18.41 11.85 13.85
N PHE A 214 17.35 11.16 14.30
CA PHE A 214 16.25 10.77 13.45
C PHE A 214 15.54 11.96 12.81
N GLU A 215 15.28 13.04 13.57
CA GLU A 215 14.64 14.24 13.02
C GLU A 215 15.54 14.93 11.98
N ARG A 216 16.87 14.92 12.13
CA ARG A 216 17.79 15.41 11.10
C ARG A 216 17.77 14.53 9.85
N LEU A 217 17.77 13.19 10.00
CA LEU A 217 17.63 12.26 8.87
C LEU A 217 16.29 12.47 8.15
N LYS A 218 15.21 12.75 8.90
CA LYS A 218 13.90 13.09 8.34
C LYS A 218 13.95 14.40 7.53
N THR A 219 14.67 15.42 7.99
CA THR A 219 14.87 16.66 7.23
C THR A 219 15.60 16.38 5.92
N VAL A 220 16.68 15.58 5.95
CA VAL A 220 17.39 15.16 4.73
C VAL A 220 16.46 14.37 3.78
N ASN A 221 15.63 13.48 4.33
CA ASN A 221 14.62 12.77 3.53
C ASN A 221 13.63 13.75 2.85
N ASP A 222 13.20 14.81 3.55
CA ASP A 222 12.25 15.78 3.02
C ASP A 222 12.88 16.62 1.89
N GLU A 223 14.19 16.89 1.97
CA GLU A 223 14.97 17.49 0.90
C GLU A 223 15.09 16.54 -0.31
N VAL A 224 15.41 15.26 -0.07
CA VAL A 224 15.43 14.22 -1.13
C VAL A 224 14.07 14.13 -1.82
N ALA A 225 12.98 14.16 -1.07
CA ALA A 225 11.63 14.10 -1.63
C ALA A 225 11.30 15.35 -2.45
N THR A 226 11.75 16.53 -2.04
CA THR A 226 11.57 17.78 -2.78
C THR A 226 12.36 17.77 -4.09
N GLU A 227 13.62 17.34 -4.06
CA GLU A 227 14.45 17.18 -5.26
C GLU A 227 13.87 16.10 -6.20
N MET A 228 13.30 15.02 -5.64
CA MET A 228 12.63 13.97 -6.41
C MET A 228 11.41 14.53 -7.16
N GLU A 229 10.60 15.37 -6.54
CA GLU A 229 9.48 16.05 -7.21
C GLU A 229 9.95 16.86 -8.42
N ILE A 230 11.00 17.68 -8.23
CA ILE A 230 11.56 18.51 -9.29
C ILE A 230 12.15 17.65 -10.42
N ALA A 231 12.87 16.59 -10.07
CA ALA A 231 13.46 15.69 -11.04
C ALA A 231 12.40 14.95 -11.87
N LEU A 232 11.30 14.51 -11.24
CA LEU A 232 10.18 13.84 -11.91
C LEU A 232 9.40 14.80 -12.83
N GLN A 233 9.14 16.02 -12.41
CA GLN A 233 8.48 17.03 -13.25
C GLN A 233 9.26 17.33 -14.54
N ASN A 234 10.60 17.32 -14.46
CA ASN A 234 11.50 17.62 -15.57
C ASN A 234 12.07 16.37 -16.25
N MET A 235 11.62 15.17 -15.88
CA MET A 235 12.06 13.88 -16.43
C MET A 235 13.60 13.70 -16.42
N ARG A 236 14.25 14.17 -15.34
CA ARG A 236 15.72 14.08 -15.18
C ARG A 236 16.12 12.73 -14.59
N PHE A 237 16.21 11.71 -15.43
CA PHE A 237 16.39 10.32 -15.01
C PHE A 237 17.66 10.05 -14.21
N GLU A 238 18.80 10.65 -14.60
CA GLU A 238 20.08 10.53 -13.89
C GLU A 238 19.97 11.12 -12.47
N ARG A 239 19.22 12.22 -12.32
CA ARG A 239 18.96 12.83 -11.01
C ARG A 239 18.07 11.95 -10.17
N ILE A 240 17.00 11.35 -10.75
CA ILE A 240 16.13 10.38 -10.07
C ILE A 240 16.95 9.19 -9.58
N GLY A 241 17.82 8.64 -10.43
CA GLY A 241 18.72 7.55 -10.05
C GLY A 241 19.64 7.90 -8.89
N SER A 242 20.30 9.06 -8.95
CA SER A 242 21.15 9.54 -7.85
C SER A 242 20.36 9.69 -6.54
N LEU A 243 19.14 10.21 -6.60
CA LEU A 243 18.26 10.35 -5.43
C LEU A 243 17.80 8.99 -4.88
N PHE A 244 17.63 7.97 -5.71
CA PHE A 244 17.38 6.60 -5.25
C PHE A 244 18.56 6.07 -4.43
N THR A 245 19.79 6.30 -4.87
CA THR A 245 21.00 5.90 -4.13
C THR A 245 21.08 6.61 -2.78
N VAL A 246 20.84 7.92 -2.73
CA VAL A 246 20.80 8.71 -1.48
C VAL A 246 19.73 8.13 -0.54
N GLN A 247 18.52 7.92 -1.05
CA GLN A 247 17.41 7.38 -0.26
C GLN A 247 17.70 5.98 0.27
N HIS A 248 18.33 5.11 -0.54
CA HIS A 248 18.73 3.77 -0.09
C HIS A 248 19.68 3.84 1.10
N ASN A 249 20.67 4.72 1.04
CA ASN A 249 21.63 4.92 2.14
C ASN A 249 20.97 5.47 3.41
N LEU A 250 20.00 6.38 3.29
CA LEU A 250 19.19 6.83 4.43
C LEU A 250 18.44 5.66 5.08
N LEU A 251 17.84 4.79 4.26
CA LEU A 251 17.11 3.62 4.72
C LEU A 251 18.06 2.58 5.36
N LYS A 252 19.28 2.41 4.84
CA LYS A 252 20.33 1.60 5.50
C LYS A 252 20.68 2.17 6.87
N THR A 253 20.83 3.48 6.97
CA THR A 253 21.20 4.17 8.23
C THR A 253 20.16 3.92 9.34
N ILE A 254 18.87 3.86 9.02
CA ILE A 254 17.81 3.53 9.99
C ILE A 254 17.57 2.01 10.16
N GLY A 255 18.44 1.16 9.56
CA GLY A 255 18.48 -0.28 9.79
C GLY A 255 17.39 -1.08 9.11
N VAL A 256 16.76 -0.56 8.05
CA VAL A 256 15.65 -1.26 7.34
C VAL A 256 16.11 -2.01 6.09
N SER A 257 17.37 -1.86 5.67
CA SER A 257 17.97 -2.70 4.65
C SER A 257 18.58 -3.97 5.27
N ASN A 258 18.95 -4.90 4.43
CA ASN A 258 19.69 -6.11 4.77
C ASN A 258 20.59 -6.51 3.60
N ARG A 259 21.49 -7.49 3.84
CA ARG A 259 22.46 -7.94 2.86
C ARG A 259 21.83 -8.31 1.50
N SER A 260 20.71 -9.03 1.48
CA SER A 260 20.04 -9.44 0.24
C SER A 260 19.50 -8.24 -0.55
N LEU A 261 18.99 -7.21 0.13
CA LEU A 261 18.53 -5.96 -0.49
C LEU A 261 19.71 -5.15 -1.03
N ASP A 262 20.79 -5.05 -0.25
CA ASP A 262 22.00 -4.32 -0.65
C ASP A 262 22.64 -4.98 -1.88
N GLU A 263 22.78 -6.31 -1.90
CA GLU A 263 23.26 -7.08 -3.06
C GLU A 263 22.36 -6.91 -4.29
N ALA A 264 21.03 -6.84 -4.11
CA ALA A 264 20.10 -6.57 -5.21
C ALA A 264 20.29 -5.17 -5.79
N VAL A 265 20.50 -4.17 -4.93
CA VAL A 265 20.80 -2.78 -5.35
C VAL A 265 22.12 -2.72 -6.11
N GLU A 266 23.20 -3.31 -5.58
CA GLU A 266 24.51 -3.35 -6.23
C GLU A 266 24.43 -4.01 -7.61
N ARG A 267 23.81 -5.19 -7.73
CA ARG A 267 23.60 -5.87 -9.02
C ARG A 267 22.80 -5.06 -10.02
N ALA A 268 21.80 -4.29 -9.56
CA ALA A 268 21.04 -3.41 -10.45
C ALA A 268 21.91 -2.28 -11.01
N LEU A 269 22.76 -1.68 -10.16
CA LEU A 269 23.71 -0.65 -10.57
C LEU A 269 24.78 -1.20 -11.54
N ASP A 270 25.34 -2.38 -11.25
CA ASP A 270 26.31 -3.06 -12.11
C ASP A 270 25.71 -3.40 -13.48
N ALA A 271 24.40 -3.67 -13.53
CA ALA A 271 23.66 -3.92 -14.77
C ALA A 271 23.28 -2.62 -15.53
N GLY A 272 23.70 -1.45 -15.06
CA GLY A 272 23.50 -0.17 -15.74
C GLY A 272 22.25 0.59 -15.33
N ALA A 273 21.59 0.23 -14.20
CA ALA A 273 20.52 1.06 -13.67
C ALA A 273 21.05 2.42 -13.23
N LEU A 274 20.33 3.50 -13.57
CA LEU A 274 20.70 4.88 -13.16
C LEU A 274 20.67 5.07 -11.65
N GLY A 275 19.94 4.22 -10.94
CA GLY A 275 19.86 4.17 -9.49
C GLY A 275 18.95 3.04 -9.04
N ALA A 276 19.17 2.56 -7.82
CA ALA A 276 18.36 1.50 -7.23
C ALA A 276 18.18 1.70 -5.73
N LYS A 277 17.06 1.25 -5.19
CA LYS A 277 16.74 1.33 -3.77
C LYS A 277 15.73 0.28 -3.35
N LEU A 278 15.72 -0.04 -2.08
CA LEU A 278 14.59 -0.79 -1.51
C LEU A 278 13.29 0.04 -1.56
N THR A 279 12.15 -0.62 -1.60
CA THR A 279 10.83 0.04 -1.50
C THR A 279 9.97 -0.64 -0.43
N GLY A 280 9.08 0.12 0.21
CA GLY A 280 8.21 -0.34 1.28
C GLY A 280 8.92 -0.44 2.64
N ALA A 281 8.53 -1.43 3.45
CA ALA A 281 9.04 -1.53 4.82
C ALA A 281 10.50 -1.99 4.93
N GLY A 282 11.11 -2.48 3.85
CA GLY A 282 12.43 -3.10 3.92
C GLY A 282 12.43 -4.50 4.54
N GLY A 283 13.63 -4.98 4.91
CA GLY A 283 13.79 -6.31 5.48
C GLY A 283 13.69 -7.48 4.49
N GLY A 284 13.57 -7.22 3.19
CA GLY A 284 13.37 -8.16 2.11
C GLY A 284 11.93 -8.10 1.53
N GLY A 285 11.71 -8.67 0.33
CA GLY A 285 10.40 -8.67 -0.35
C GLY A 285 10.50 -8.71 -1.85
#